data_d2378feaed03e35737e89d220ec14ce2
#
_entry.id   d2378feaed03e35737e89d220ec14ce2
#
_cell.length_a   1.000
_cell.length_b   1.000
_cell.length_c   1.000
_cell.angle_alpha   90.00
_cell.angle_beta   90.00
_cell.angle_gamma   90.00
#
_symmetry.space_group_name_H-M   'P 1'
#
loop_
_entity.id
_entity.type
_entity.pdbx_description
1 polymer ?
#
loop_
_entity_poly.entity_id
_entity_poly.type
_entity_poly.pdbx_seq_one_letter_code
_entity_poly.pdbx_strand_id
1 'polypeptide(L)'
;MTSALDLFVERGFAATKLDEVAARAGVSKGTLYLYFSSKEELFKAVIRSGIVPLIERGERLLDEYQVTSAELLRAIVFSWWESVGTTKLGGIPKLMFSECRNFPEIGKFYYEEVISRGHLLVQTVL
;
A
#
# COMPACT_ATOMS: atom_id res chain seq x y z
N MET A 1 0.98 3.35 12.33
CA MET A 1 0.91 2.77 10.98
C MET A 1 1.96 1.69 10.72
N THR A 2 3.21 1.92 11.09
CA THR A 2 4.27 0.92 10.91
C THR A 2 3.96 -0.41 11.59
N SER A 3 3.43 -0.37 12.82
CA SER A 3 3.06 -1.58 13.57
C SER A 3 1.96 -2.39 12.87
N ALA A 4 0.98 -1.70 12.28
CA ALA A 4 -0.09 -2.36 11.54
C ALA A 4 0.46 -3.02 10.28
N LEU A 5 1.30 -2.31 9.53
CA LEU A 5 1.94 -2.84 8.33
C LEU A 5 2.74 -4.10 8.65
N ASP A 6 3.56 -4.05 9.72
CA ASP A 6 4.37 -5.18 10.13
C ASP A 6 3.51 -6.42 10.43
N LEU A 7 2.42 -6.24 11.17
CA LEU A 7 1.54 -7.35 11.51
C LEU A 7 0.82 -7.93 10.30
N PHE A 8 0.33 -7.06 9.41
CA PHE A 8 -0.32 -7.54 8.19
C PHE A 8 0.64 -8.34 7.31
N VAL A 9 1.87 -7.88 7.18
CA VAL A 9 2.88 -8.57 6.36
C VAL A 9 3.33 -9.87 7.01
N GLU A 10 3.55 -9.87 8.33
CA GLU A 10 4.00 -11.05 9.07
C GLU A 10 2.95 -12.14 9.16
N ARG A 11 1.69 -11.77 9.46
CA ARG A 11 0.62 -12.72 9.80
C ARG A 11 -0.47 -12.86 8.76
N GLY A 12 -0.53 -11.98 7.80
CA GLY A 12 -1.64 -11.90 6.86
C GLY A 12 -2.81 -11.11 7.42
N PHE A 13 -3.76 -10.80 6.57
CA PHE A 13 -4.91 -10.00 6.95
C PHE A 13 -5.82 -10.73 7.93
N ALA A 14 -6.13 -12.01 7.64
CA ALA A 14 -7.08 -12.80 8.44
C ALA A 14 -6.61 -12.97 9.88
N ALA A 15 -5.31 -13.24 10.07
CA ALA A 15 -4.75 -13.54 11.38
C ALA A 15 -4.42 -12.30 12.22
N THR A 16 -4.42 -11.12 11.63
CA THR A 16 -4.11 -9.87 12.33
C THR A 16 -5.35 -9.39 13.09
N LYS A 17 -5.15 -9.01 14.35
CA LYS A 17 -6.23 -8.50 15.21
C LYS A 17 -5.92 -7.08 15.64
N LEU A 18 -6.95 -6.23 15.72
CA LEU A 18 -6.79 -4.84 16.16
C LEU A 18 -6.19 -4.73 17.55
N ASP A 19 -6.51 -5.67 18.44
CA ASP A 19 -5.94 -5.71 19.79
C ASP A 19 -4.41 -5.83 19.76
N GLU A 20 -3.89 -6.66 18.87
CA GLU A 20 -2.45 -6.85 18.73
C GLU A 20 -1.78 -5.62 18.10
N VAL A 21 -2.46 -4.97 17.17
CA VAL A 21 -1.96 -3.73 16.57
C VAL A 21 -1.85 -2.66 17.64
N ALA A 22 -2.88 -2.50 18.46
CA ALA A 22 -2.89 -1.52 19.56
C ALA A 22 -1.76 -1.78 20.55
N ALA A 23 -1.56 -3.04 20.94
CA ALA A 23 -0.50 -3.41 21.87
C ALA A 23 0.88 -3.11 21.32
N ARG A 24 1.12 -3.47 20.06
CA ARG A 24 2.42 -3.24 19.41
C ARG A 24 2.70 -1.75 19.19
N ALA A 25 1.65 -0.97 18.90
CA ALA A 25 1.77 0.48 18.69
C ALA A 25 1.87 1.27 20.01
N GLY A 26 1.63 0.62 21.15
CA GLY A 26 1.68 1.27 22.45
C GLY A 26 0.49 2.18 22.73
N VAL A 27 -0.66 1.93 22.11
CA VAL A 27 -1.90 2.67 22.34
C VAL A 27 -2.96 1.75 22.92
N SER A 28 -3.97 2.33 23.56
CA SER A 28 -5.09 1.53 24.07
C SER A 28 -5.98 1.05 22.92
N LYS A 29 -6.64 -0.08 23.13
CA LYS A 29 -7.61 -0.63 22.20
C LYS A 29 -8.71 0.40 21.88
N GLY A 30 -9.23 1.09 22.91
CA GLY A 30 -10.24 2.12 22.72
C GLY A 30 -9.77 3.27 21.85
N THR A 31 -8.52 3.71 22.04
CA THR A 31 -7.93 4.76 21.21
C THR A 31 -7.86 4.33 19.73
N LEU A 32 -7.43 3.11 19.47
CA LEU A 32 -7.35 2.59 18.10
C LEU A 32 -8.74 2.54 17.46
N TYR A 33 -9.76 2.09 18.18
CA TYR A 33 -11.12 2.00 17.66
C TYR A 33 -11.77 3.37 17.40
N LEU A 34 -11.27 4.44 18.02
CA LEU A 34 -11.74 5.79 17.71
C LEU A 34 -11.34 6.22 16.29
N TYR A 35 -10.21 5.74 15.79
CA TYR A 35 -9.70 6.09 14.46
C TYR A 35 -10.10 5.10 13.38
N PHE A 36 -10.22 3.82 13.72
CA PHE A 36 -10.48 2.75 12.77
C PHE A 36 -11.57 1.84 13.30
N SER A 37 -12.72 1.85 12.63
CA SER A 37 -13.89 1.08 13.07
C SER A 37 -13.72 -0.42 12.85
N SER A 38 -12.82 -0.82 11.95
CA SER A 38 -12.60 -2.22 11.61
C SER A 38 -11.18 -2.45 11.13
N LYS A 39 -10.80 -3.72 11.02
CA LYS A 39 -9.52 -4.14 10.50
C LYS A 39 -9.37 -3.71 9.02
N GLU A 40 -10.45 -3.77 8.26
CA GLU A 40 -10.49 -3.35 6.87
C GLU A 40 -10.18 -1.86 6.73
N GLU A 41 -10.75 -1.04 7.59
CA GLU A 41 -10.48 0.42 7.59
C GLU A 41 -9.03 0.71 7.95
N LEU A 42 -8.47 -0.01 8.90
CA LEU A 42 -7.06 0.12 9.25
C LEU A 42 -6.17 -0.29 8.08
N PHE A 43 -6.48 -1.38 7.41
CA PHE A 43 -5.72 -1.85 6.24
C PHE A 43 -5.74 -0.81 5.13
N LYS A 44 -6.91 -0.26 4.82
CA LYS A 44 -7.04 0.81 3.82
C LYS A 44 -6.18 2.02 4.15
N ALA A 45 -6.16 2.41 5.43
CA ALA A 45 -5.34 3.54 5.88
C ALA A 45 -3.84 3.27 5.72
N VAL A 46 -3.40 2.04 5.99
CA VAL A 46 -2.00 1.64 5.81
C VAL A 46 -1.60 1.75 4.33
N ILE A 47 -2.43 1.26 3.43
CA ILE A 47 -2.19 1.34 1.99
C ILE A 47 -2.14 2.79 1.53
N ARG A 48 -3.10 3.62 1.95
CA ARG A 48 -3.16 5.02 1.57
C ARG A 48 -1.97 5.83 2.07
N SER A 49 -1.48 5.52 3.26
CA SER A 49 -0.34 6.25 3.81
C SER A 49 1.01 5.75 3.30
N GLY A 50 1.10 4.48 2.87
CA GLY A 50 2.35 3.86 2.45
C GLY A 50 2.58 3.85 0.95
N ILE A 51 1.62 3.36 0.18
CA ILE A 51 1.78 3.12 -1.25
C ILE A 51 1.26 4.26 -2.11
N VAL A 52 0.08 4.79 -1.79
CA VAL A 52 -0.55 5.84 -2.60
C VAL A 52 0.34 7.08 -2.78
N PRO A 53 1.05 7.58 -1.74
CA PRO A 53 1.97 8.71 -1.94
C PRO A 53 3.06 8.45 -2.97
N LEU A 54 3.51 7.20 -3.10
CA LEU A 54 4.53 6.83 -4.10
C LEU A 54 3.97 6.92 -5.51
N ILE A 55 2.71 6.50 -5.69
CA ILE A 55 2.01 6.61 -6.98
C ILE A 55 1.83 8.09 -7.35
N GLU A 56 1.41 8.91 -6.39
CA GLU A 56 1.24 10.35 -6.59
C GLU A 56 2.55 11.03 -6.98
N ARG A 57 3.66 10.60 -6.39
CA ARG A 57 4.98 11.09 -6.77
C ARG A 57 5.30 10.75 -8.22
N GLY A 58 5.00 9.53 -8.67
CA GLY A 58 5.18 9.12 -10.05
C GLY A 58 4.31 9.93 -11.01
N GLU A 59 3.06 10.20 -10.63
CA GLU A 59 2.16 11.03 -11.42
C GLU A 59 2.69 12.45 -11.58
N ARG A 60 3.26 13.04 -10.52
CA ARG A 60 3.87 14.37 -10.57
C ARG A 60 5.10 14.39 -11.48
N LEU A 61 5.92 13.33 -11.46
CA LEU A 61 7.08 13.23 -12.31
C LEU A 61 6.70 13.27 -13.80
N LEU A 62 5.57 12.65 -14.16
CA LEU A 62 5.06 12.71 -15.52
C LEU A 62 4.73 14.14 -15.97
N ASP A 63 4.19 14.93 -15.05
CA ASP A 63 3.78 16.31 -15.37
C ASP A 63 4.96 17.28 -15.40
N GLU A 64 5.97 17.08 -14.56
CA GLU A 64 7.07 18.02 -14.35
C GLU A 64 8.24 17.83 -15.31
N TYR A 65 8.49 16.60 -15.75
CA TYR A 65 9.69 16.28 -16.53
C TYR A 65 9.37 15.97 -17.98
N GLN A 66 10.06 16.69 -18.87
CA GLN A 66 10.02 16.45 -20.32
C GLN A 66 11.24 15.61 -20.73
N VAL A 67 11.26 14.36 -20.29
CA VAL A 67 12.32 13.40 -20.63
C VAL A 67 11.74 12.34 -21.57
N THR A 68 12.60 11.49 -22.13
CA THR A 68 12.15 10.41 -22.98
C THR A 68 11.31 9.41 -22.17
N SER A 69 10.37 8.74 -22.83
CA SER A 69 9.52 7.75 -22.18
C SER A 69 10.33 6.64 -21.52
N ALA A 70 11.42 6.22 -22.18
CA ALA A 70 12.28 5.16 -21.64
C ALA A 70 12.98 5.59 -20.35
N GLU A 71 13.49 6.81 -20.31
CA GLU A 71 14.16 7.36 -19.12
C GLU A 71 13.17 7.53 -17.97
N LEU A 72 11.98 8.04 -18.26
CA LEU A 72 10.93 8.24 -17.26
C LEU A 72 10.45 6.91 -16.70
N LEU A 73 10.22 5.92 -17.55
CA LEU A 73 9.82 4.59 -17.13
C LEU A 73 10.89 3.96 -16.23
N ARG A 74 12.15 4.09 -16.60
CA ARG A 74 13.26 3.57 -15.79
C ARG A 74 13.29 4.24 -14.42
N ALA A 75 13.11 5.56 -14.36
CA ALA A 75 13.09 6.30 -13.12
C ALA A 75 11.93 5.86 -12.21
N ILE A 76 10.74 5.67 -12.77
CA ILE A 76 9.57 5.22 -12.04
C ILE A 76 9.78 3.81 -11.49
N VAL A 77 10.24 2.87 -12.31
CA VAL A 77 10.48 1.48 -11.90
C VAL A 77 11.58 1.43 -10.83
N PHE A 78 12.66 2.17 -11.00
CA PHE A 78 13.75 2.20 -10.04
C PHE A 78 13.31 2.80 -8.71
N SER A 79 12.55 3.90 -8.74
CA SER A 79 11.99 4.53 -7.55
C SER A 79 11.04 3.58 -6.82
N TRP A 80 10.18 2.88 -7.56
CA TRP A 80 9.28 1.89 -6.98
C TRP A 80 10.06 0.77 -6.31
N TRP A 81 11.09 0.26 -6.99
CA TRP A 81 11.92 -0.82 -6.45
C TRP A 81 12.58 -0.41 -5.14
N GLU A 82 13.17 0.78 -5.08
CA GLU A 82 13.81 1.27 -3.86
C GLU A 82 12.81 1.53 -2.72
N SER A 83 11.65 2.07 -3.06
CA SER A 83 10.67 2.49 -2.05
C SER A 83 9.78 1.35 -1.57
N VAL A 84 9.47 0.38 -2.43
CA VAL A 84 8.54 -0.70 -2.13
C VAL A 84 9.24 -2.06 -2.16
N GLY A 85 9.94 -2.38 -3.25
CA GLY A 85 10.48 -3.70 -3.47
C GLY A 85 11.52 -4.14 -2.45
N THR A 86 12.30 -3.21 -1.89
CA THR A 86 13.33 -3.49 -0.90
C THR A 86 12.91 -3.19 0.53
N THR A 87 11.68 -2.73 0.74
CA THR A 87 11.15 -2.36 2.06
C THR A 87 10.04 -3.32 2.49
N LYS A 88 9.52 -3.11 3.70
CA LYS A 88 8.39 -3.88 4.20
C LYS A 88 7.13 -3.72 3.35
N LEU A 89 7.00 -2.61 2.62
CA LEU A 89 5.89 -2.39 1.70
C LEU A 89 5.87 -3.43 0.57
N GLY A 90 7.02 -4.02 0.23
CA GLY A 90 7.08 -5.09 -0.76
C GLY A 90 6.31 -6.35 -0.37
N GLY A 91 5.99 -6.53 0.93
CA GLY A 91 5.15 -7.63 1.39
C GLY A 91 3.68 -7.44 1.07
N ILE A 92 3.24 -6.22 0.76
CA ILE A 92 1.83 -5.94 0.47
C ILE A 92 1.33 -6.65 -0.79
N PRO A 93 2.01 -6.61 -1.95
CA PRO A 93 1.56 -7.35 -3.13
C PRO A 93 1.42 -8.85 -2.86
N LYS A 94 2.36 -9.44 -2.13
CA LYS A 94 2.30 -10.85 -1.75
C LYS A 94 1.10 -11.14 -0.87
N LEU A 95 0.85 -10.27 0.12
CA LEU A 95 -0.29 -10.37 1.01
C LEU A 95 -1.60 -10.30 0.21
N MET A 96 -1.72 -9.35 -0.70
CA MET A 96 -2.92 -9.19 -1.53
C MET A 96 -3.15 -10.40 -2.41
N PHE A 97 -2.08 -10.96 -2.98
CA PHE A 97 -2.18 -12.14 -3.83
C PHE A 97 -2.77 -13.33 -3.06
N SER A 98 -2.39 -13.48 -1.79
CA SER A 98 -2.86 -14.61 -0.96
C SER A 98 -4.23 -14.37 -0.35
N GLU A 99 -4.63 -13.12 -0.09
CA GLU A 99 -5.82 -12.79 0.71
C GLU A 99 -7.02 -12.27 -0.11
N CYS A 100 -6.80 -11.77 -1.33
CA CYS A 100 -7.87 -11.12 -2.08
C CYS A 100 -9.06 -12.04 -2.37
N ARG A 101 -8.83 -13.34 -2.47
CA ARG A 101 -9.90 -14.32 -2.70
C ARG A 101 -10.80 -14.45 -1.46
N ASN A 102 -10.21 -14.39 -0.27
CA ASN A 102 -10.95 -14.55 0.99
C ASN A 102 -11.58 -13.23 1.44
N PHE A 103 -11.05 -12.11 1.01
CA PHE A 103 -11.50 -10.77 1.39
C PHE A 103 -11.68 -9.92 0.13
N PRO A 104 -12.77 -10.13 -0.63
CA PRO A 104 -12.98 -9.43 -1.90
C PRO A 104 -13.00 -7.91 -1.76
N GLU A 105 -13.45 -7.38 -0.63
CA GLU A 105 -13.51 -5.94 -0.41
C GLU A 105 -12.12 -5.30 -0.40
N ILE A 106 -11.15 -5.91 0.28
CA ILE A 106 -9.79 -5.37 0.29
C ILE A 106 -9.11 -5.55 -1.07
N GLY A 107 -9.41 -6.66 -1.76
CA GLY A 107 -8.91 -6.87 -3.12
C GLY A 107 -9.40 -5.82 -4.09
N LYS A 108 -10.68 -5.49 -4.03
CA LYS A 108 -11.28 -4.43 -4.84
C LYS A 108 -10.66 -3.07 -4.54
N PHE A 109 -10.51 -2.75 -3.27
CA PHE A 109 -9.88 -1.50 -2.83
C PHE A 109 -8.45 -1.38 -3.37
N TYR A 110 -7.65 -2.44 -3.22
CA TYR A 110 -6.27 -2.45 -3.67
C TYR A 110 -6.18 -2.26 -5.19
N TYR A 111 -7.05 -2.94 -5.94
CA TYR A 111 -7.10 -2.77 -7.38
C TYR A 111 -7.40 -1.32 -7.77
N GLU A 112 -8.44 -0.73 -7.18
CA GLU A 112 -8.87 0.62 -7.53
C GLU A 112 -7.86 1.69 -7.14
N GLU A 113 -7.27 1.59 -5.95
CA GLU A 113 -6.39 2.63 -5.42
C GLU A 113 -4.93 2.47 -5.85
N VAL A 114 -4.48 1.26 -6.13
CA VAL A 114 -3.07 0.98 -6.38
C VAL A 114 -2.83 0.45 -7.79
N ILE A 115 -3.39 -0.72 -8.11
CA ILE A 115 -3.07 -1.41 -9.36
C ILE A 115 -3.54 -0.61 -10.57
N SER A 116 -4.78 -0.13 -10.54
CA SER A 116 -5.36 0.65 -11.64
C SER A 116 -4.58 1.95 -11.86
N ARG A 117 -4.26 2.68 -10.80
CA ARG A 117 -3.50 3.93 -10.90
C ARG A 117 -2.08 3.69 -11.39
N GLY A 118 -1.42 2.64 -10.88
CA GLY A 118 -0.08 2.28 -11.34
C GLY A 118 -0.07 1.86 -12.80
N HIS A 119 -1.08 1.11 -13.23
CA HIS A 119 -1.21 0.69 -14.62
C HIS A 119 -1.40 1.89 -15.56
N LEU A 120 -2.27 2.84 -15.19
CA LEU A 120 -2.47 4.06 -15.96
C LEU A 120 -1.19 4.88 -16.05
N LEU A 121 -0.42 4.95 -14.97
CA LEU A 121 0.84 5.67 -14.94
C LEU A 121 1.83 5.07 -15.95
N VAL A 122 1.99 3.76 -15.96
CA VAL A 122 2.87 3.07 -16.90
C VAL A 122 2.39 3.23 -18.34
N GLN A 123 1.09 3.11 -18.57
CA GLN A 123 0.47 3.29 -19.87
C GLN A 123 0.71 4.68 -20.44
N THR A 124 0.63 5.70 -19.60
CA THR A 124 0.86 7.08 -20.00
C THR A 124 2.30 7.31 -20.44
N VAL A 125 3.26 6.63 -19.79
CA VAL A 125 4.68 6.73 -20.14
C VAL A 125 4.98 6.03 -21.46
N LEU A 126 4.37 4.90 -21.70
CA LEU A 126 4.59 4.12 -22.92
C LEU A 126 3.82 4.67 -24.10
#